data_4900907023f9aa79797e01fbc8abf3f9
#
_entry.id   4900907023f9aa79797e01fbc8abf3f9
#
_cell.length_a   1.000
_cell.length_b   1.000
_cell.length_c   1.000
_cell.angle_alpha   90.00
_cell.angle_beta   90.00
_cell.angle_gamma   90.00
#
_symmetry.space_group_name_H-M   'P 1'
#
loop_
_entity.id
_entity.type
_entity.pdbx_description
1 polymer ?
#
loop_
_entity_poly.entity_id
_entity_poly.type
_entity_poly.pdbx_seq_one_letter_code
_entity_poly.pdbx_strand_id
1 'polypeptide(L)'
;GRKKRMLITSGFNVYPREVENVLNQHPAVLASRVFGKENLLRGEIVAAQIVKKDGVEVSDREIMKHCRTYLSAYKVPRKVEFVTKLED
;
A
#
# COMPACT_ATOMS: atom_id res chain seq x y z
N GLY A 1 -12.03 12.72 -9.55
CA GLY A 1 -11.43 11.79 -8.70
C GLY A 1 -11.66 12.03 -7.24
N ARG A 2 -11.45 11.00 -6.51
CA ARG A 2 -11.62 11.01 -5.07
C ARG A 2 -10.34 11.51 -4.39
N LYS A 3 -10.50 12.34 -3.38
CA LYS A 3 -9.35 12.77 -2.57
C LYS A 3 -8.88 11.60 -1.71
N LYS A 4 -7.56 11.47 -1.60
CA LYS A 4 -6.99 10.47 -0.74
C LYS A 4 -6.89 11.03 0.68
N ARG A 5 -7.39 10.26 1.62
CA ARG A 5 -7.42 10.65 3.01
C ARG A 5 -6.11 10.24 3.70
N MET A 6 -5.54 11.15 4.46
CA MET A 6 -4.42 10.82 5.33
C MET A 6 -4.85 9.75 6.32
N LEU A 7 -3.98 8.78 6.57
CA LEU A 7 -4.24 7.69 7.49
C LEU A 7 -3.54 7.96 8.81
N ILE A 8 -4.13 7.46 9.90
CA ILE A 8 -3.51 7.55 11.21
C ILE A 8 -3.40 6.12 11.74
N THR A 9 -2.17 5.63 11.84
CA THR A 9 -1.91 4.29 12.35
C THR A 9 -1.03 4.37 13.58
N SER A 10 -1.51 3.85 14.72
CA SER A 10 -0.80 3.91 16.01
C SER A 10 -0.35 5.32 16.34
N GLY A 11 -1.16 6.33 16.00
CA GLY A 11 -0.84 7.73 16.24
C GLY A 11 0.06 8.40 15.21
N PHE A 12 0.53 7.67 14.20
CA PHE A 12 1.40 8.22 13.16
C PHE A 12 0.61 8.54 11.89
N ASN A 13 0.95 9.66 11.28
CA ASN A 13 0.33 10.08 10.02
C ASN A 13 0.99 9.37 8.85
N VAL A 14 0.17 8.81 7.97
CA VAL A 14 0.64 8.17 6.74
C VAL A 14 -0.13 8.76 5.57
N TYR A 15 0.61 9.20 4.56
CA TYR A 15 0.01 9.78 3.36
C TYR A 15 -0.01 8.73 2.25
N PRO A 16 -1.21 8.31 1.81
CA PRO A 16 -1.32 7.24 0.81
C PRO A 16 -0.48 7.47 -0.45
N ARG A 17 -0.40 8.73 -0.91
CA ARG A 17 0.36 9.04 -2.12
C ARG A 17 1.84 8.69 -1.98
N GLU A 18 2.41 8.94 -0.81
CA GLU A 18 3.82 8.62 -0.58
C GLU A 18 4.06 7.11 -0.71
N VAL A 19 3.16 6.32 -0.13
CA VAL A 19 3.28 4.86 -0.18
C VAL A 19 3.03 4.35 -1.59
N GLU A 20 2.03 4.90 -2.28
CA GLU A 20 1.75 4.53 -3.67
C GLU A 20 2.93 4.82 -4.58
N ASN A 21 3.60 5.96 -4.37
CA ASN A 21 4.77 6.30 -5.19
C ASN A 21 5.86 5.24 -5.05
N VAL A 22 6.08 4.73 -3.84
CA VAL A 22 7.06 3.68 -3.61
C VAL A 22 6.60 2.36 -4.25
N LEU A 23 5.32 2.00 -4.06
CA LEU A 23 4.78 0.79 -4.67
C LEU A 23 4.90 0.82 -6.18
N ASN A 24 4.58 1.95 -6.79
CA ASN A 24 4.59 2.08 -8.25
C ASN A 24 5.99 2.02 -8.85
N GLN A 25 7.03 2.15 -8.04
CA GLN A 25 8.42 2.00 -8.50
C GLN A 25 8.82 0.54 -8.67
N HIS A 26 8.07 -0.38 -8.08
CA HIS A 26 8.40 -1.80 -8.22
C HIS A 26 8.07 -2.27 -9.65
N PRO A 27 8.99 -3.02 -10.28
CA PRO A 27 8.80 -3.42 -11.69
C PRO A 27 7.57 -4.28 -11.94
N ALA A 28 7.06 -4.97 -10.92
CA ALA A 28 5.89 -5.84 -11.09
C ALA A 28 4.56 -5.10 -10.90
N VAL A 29 4.59 -3.84 -10.46
CA VAL A 29 3.37 -3.10 -10.12
C VAL A 29 2.95 -2.22 -11.29
N LEU A 30 1.74 -2.46 -11.79
CA LEU A 30 1.13 -1.63 -12.82
C LEU A 30 0.46 -0.40 -12.19
N ALA A 31 -0.26 -0.62 -11.11
CA ALA A 31 -0.99 0.44 -10.42
C ALA A 31 -1.23 0.03 -8.97
N SER A 32 -1.41 1.00 -8.10
CA SER A 32 -1.66 0.73 -6.69
C SER A 32 -2.61 1.76 -6.09
N ARG A 33 -3.28 1.35 -5.02
CA ARG A 33 -4.14 2.22 -4.23
C ARG A 33 -3.91 1.89 -2.76
N VAL A 34 -3.54 2.91 -1.98
CA VAL A 34 -3.29 2.76 -0.55
C VAL A 34 -4.42 3.42 0.22
N PHE A 35 -4.88 2.73 1.25
CA PHE A 35 -6.01 3.20 2.06
C PHE A 35 -5.88 2.68 3.47
N GLY A 36 -6.69 3.26 4.37
CA GLY A 36 -6.73 2.81 5.76
C GLY A 36 -7.80 1.76 5.95
N LYS A 37 -7.44 0.70 6.69
CA LYS A 37 -8.38 -0.33 7.08
C LYS A 37 -8.52 -0.30 8.59
N GLU A 38 -9.75 -0.32 9.09
CA GLU A 38 -9.99 -0.25 10.53
C GLU A 38 -9.28 -1.37 11.27
N ASN A 39 -8.74 -1.04 12.43
CA ASN A 39 -8.02 -1.98 13.27
C ASN A 39 -8.22 -1.57 14.73
N LEU A 40 -8.61 -2.52 15.56
CA LEU A 40 -8.93 -2.23 16.96
C LEU A 40 -7.74 -1.71 17.75
N LEU A 41 -6.55 -2.23 17.47
CA LEU A 41 -5.36 -1.85 18.23
C LEU A 41 -4.71 -0.56 17.74
N ARG A 42 -4.76 -0.32 16.44
CA ARG A 42 -3.98 0.75 15.82
C ARG A 42 -4.81 1.89 15.29
N GLY A 43 -6.13 1.80 15.40
CA GLY A 43 -7.03 2.74 14.75
C GLY A 43 -7.22 2.36 13.29
N GLU A 44 -6.13 2.48 12.52
CA GLU A 44 -6.11 2.03 11.12
C GLU A 44 -4.80 1.30 10.85
N ILE A 45 -4.83 0.42 9.88
CA ILE A 45 -3.60 -0.15 9.32
C ILE A 45 -3.49 0.32 7.87
N VAL A 46 -2.26 0.38 7.39
CA VAL A 46 -2.00 0.72 5.99
C VAL A 46 -2.28 -0.52 5.15
N ALA A 47 -3.17 -0.39 4.19
CA ALA A 47 -3.54 -1.46 3.29
C ALA A 47 -3.32 -1.00 1.85
N ALA A 48 -3.02 -1.95 0.96
CA ALA A 48 -2.76 -1.63 -0.44
C ALA A 48 -3.45 -2.63 -1.35
N GLN A 49 -4.06 -2.10 -2.40
CA GLN A 49 -4.50 -2.88 -3.54
C GLN A 49 -3.46 -2.70 -4.63
N ILE A 50 -3.08 -3.79 -5.28
CA ILE A 50 -2.06 -3.77 -6.32
C ILE A 50 -2.56 -4.49 -7.55
N VAL A 51 -2.43 -3.82 -8.69
CA VAL A 51 -2.63 -4.45 -9.98
C VAL A 51 -1.25 -4.80 -10.52
N LYS A 52 -1.00 -6.09 -10.75
CA LYS A 52 0.28 -6.54 -11.27
C LYS A 52 0.35 -6.35 -12.78
N LYS A 53 1.55 -6.16 -13.29
CA LYS A 53 1.77 -6.19 -14.73
C LYS A 53 1.52 -7.59 -15.25
N ASP A 54 1.07 -7.68 -16.50
CA ASP A 54 0.78 -8.98 -17.13
C ASP A 54 2.03 -9.84 -17.18
N GLY A 55 1.84 -11.13 -16.86
CA GLY A 55 2.91 -12.11 -16.96
C GLY A 55 3.97 -12.02 -15.89
N VAL A 56 3.78 -11.18 -14.88
CA VAL A 56 4.76 -11.00 -13.81
C VAL A 56 4.24 -11.62 -12.53
N GLU A 57 5.10 -12.40 -11.86
CA GLU A 57 4.79 -13.00 -10.57
C GLU A 57 5.47 -12.20 -9.47
N VAL A 58 4.72 -11.89 -8.43
CA VAL A 58 5.26 -11.22 -7.26
C VAL A 58 4.37 -11.56 -6.07
N SER A 59 4.98 -11.76 -4.91
CA SER A 59 4.23 -12.06 -3.68
C SER A 59 4.01 -10.79 -2.87
N ASP A 60 3.07 -10.87 -1.93
CA ASP A 60 2.83 -9.78 -0.99
C ASP A 60 4.09 -9.51 -0.15
N ARG A 61 4.83 -10.57 0.20
CA ARG A 61 6.06 -10.42 0.99
C ARG A 61 7.12 -9.65 0.22
N GLU A 62 7.24 -9.90 -1.08
CA GLU A 62 8.18 -9.16 -1.92
C GLU A 62 7.81 -7.68 -2.00
N ILE A 63 6.53 -7.39 -2.10
CA ILE A 63 6.04 -6.01 -2.11
C ILE A 63 6.35 -5.33 -0.79
N MET A 64 6.09 -6.00 0.33
CA MET A 64 6.37 -5.43 1.65
C MET A 64 7.88 -5.21 1.85
N LYS A 65 8.71 -6.13 1.36
CA LYS A 65 10.16 -5.98 1.44
C LYS A 65 10.62 -4.74 0.66
N HIS A 66 10.08 -4.57 -0.54
CA HIS A 66 10.36 -3.39 -1.35
C HIS A 66 10.01 -2.11 -0.58
N CYS A 67 8.83 -2.08 0.04
CA CYS A 67 8.41 -0.91 0.81
C CYS A 67 9.34 -0.66 2.00
N ARG A 68 9.78 -1.71 2.68
CA ARG A 68 10.68 -1.54 3.83
C ARG A 68 12.02 -0.92 3.44
N THR A 69 12.43 -1.08 2.20
CA THR A 69 13.67 -0.47 1.71
C THR A 69 13.57 1.06 1.64
N TYR A 70 12.38 1.58 1.36
CA TYR A 70 12.21 3.00 1.06
C TYR A 70 11.33 3.76 2.04
N LEU A 71 10.62 3.06 2.93
CA LEU A 71 9.66 3.70 3.85
C LEU A 71 9.98 3.36 5.30
N SER A 72 9.63 4.28 6.19
CA SER A 72 9.65 3.99 7.62
C SER A 72 8.70 2.82 7.91
N ALA A 73 9.05 2.03 8.94
CA ALA A 73 8.31 0.81 9.24
C ALA A 73 6.80 1.02 9.35
N TYR A 74 6.36 2.13 9.98
CA TYR A 74 4.93 2.35 10.20
C TYR A 74 4.18 2.71 8.91
N LYS A 75 4.88 3.05 7.84
CA LYS A 75 4.27 3.37 6.55
C LYS A 75 4.11 2.15 5.64
N VAL A 76 4.78 1.06 5.96
CA VAL A 76 4.76 -0.16 5.13
C VAL A 76 3.37 -0.80 5.22
N PRO A 77 2.75 -1.14 4.08
CA PRO A 77 1.44 -1.81 4.13
C PRO A 77 1.50 -3.10 4.93
N ARG A 78 0.53 -3.26 5.82
CA ARG A 78 0.38 -4.49 6.59
C ARG A 78 -0.50 -5.50 5.89
N LYS A 79 -1.28 -5.04 4.93
CA LYS A 79 -2.13 -5.90 4.13
C LYS A 79 -1.95 -5.51 2.67
N VAL A 80 -1.62 -6.49 1.84
CA VAL A 80 -1.46 -6.31 0.41
C VAL A 80 -2.43 -7.26 -0.29
N GLU A 81 -3.24 -6.70 -1.18
CA GLU A 81 -4.24 -7.45 -1.91
C GLU A 81 -3.99 -7.25 -3.41
N PHE A 82 -3.86 -8.35 -4.15
CA PHE A 82 -3.70 -8.26 -5.58
C PHE A 82 -5.08 -8.29 -6.22
N VAL A 83 -5.34 -7.31 -7.07
CA VAL A 83 -6.65 -7.14 -7.71
C VAL A 83 -6.46 -6.95 -9.20
N THR A 84 -7.51 -7.19 -9.97
CA THR A 84 -7.46 -6.96 -11.41
C THR A 84 -7.75 -5.51 -11.75
N LYS A 85 -8.41 -4.79 -10.85
CA LYS A 85 -8.79 -3.41 -11.04
C LYS A 85 -8.82 -2.72 -9.69
N LEU A 86 -8.29 -1.50 -9.62
CA LEU A 86 -8.34 -0.72 -8.39
C LEU A 86 -9.77 -0.27 -8.11
N GLU A 87 -10.13 -0.27 -6.82
CA GLU A 87 -11.44 0.21 -6.37
C GLU A 87 -11.26 1.50 -5.59
N ASP A 88 -12.18 2.41 -5.80
CA ASP A 88 -12.19 3.66 -5.04
C ASP A 88 -12.77 3.48 -3.65
#